data_9726a7718b005399104dfcaecacbb9e4
#
_entry.id   9726a7718b005399104dfcaecacbb9e4
#
_cell.length_a   1.000
_cell.length_b   1.000
_cell.length_c   1.000
_cell.angle_alpha   90.00
_cell.angle_beta   90.00
_cell.angle_gamma   90.00
#
_symmetry.space_group_name_H-M   'P 1'
#
loop_
_entity.id
_entity.type
_entity.pdbx_description
1 polymer ?
#
loop_
_entity_poly.entity_id
_entity_poly.type
_entity_poly.pdbx_seq_one_letter_code
_entity_poly.pdbx_strand_id
1 'polypeptide(L)' 'MKKLKAQLELARVLLAELSCEPCRFSILEKRVLVKAGTYATVTSLLYFLRDSGFIVKGACENRAPYNISVKGRLLLEALS' A
#
# COMPACT_ATOMS: atom_id res chain seq x y z
N MET A 1 -19.66 -4.58 -6.29
CA MET A 1 -19.08 -5.71 -5.57
C MET A 1 -18.39 -5.21 -4.32
N LYS A 2 -18.75 -5.76 -3.17
CA LYS A 2 -18.24 -5.31 -1.88
C LYS A 2 -16.72 -5.48 -1.72
N LYS A 3 -16.16 -6.57 -2.24
CA LYS A 3 -14.72 -6.84 -2.13
C LYS A 3 -13.84 -5.83 -2.87
N LEU A 4 -14.23 -5.44 -4.06
CA LEU A 4 -13.47 -4.46 -4.85
C LEU A 4 -13.45 -3.10 -4.17
N LYS A 5 -14.59 -2.66 -3.66
CA LYS A 5 -14.69 -1.39 -2.94
C LYS A 5 -13.82 -1.38 -1.69
N ALA A 6 -13.81 -2.48 -0.93
CA ALA A 6 -12.99 -2.60 0.26
C ALA A 6 -11.50 -2.58 -0.08
N GLN A 7 -11.09 -3.27 -1.17
CA GLN A 7 -9.71 -3.27 -1.62
C GLN A 7 -9.25 -1.88 -2.07
N LEU A 8 -10.10 -1.15 -2.79
CA LEU A 8 -9.78 0.21 -3.22
C LEU A 8 -9.62 1.14 -2.01
N GLU A 9 -10.46 1.00 -1.00
CA GLU A 9 -10.37 1.77 0.22
C GLU A 9 -9.06 1.49 0.96
N LEU A 10 -8.68 0.21 1.08
CA LEU A 10 -7.43 -0.19 1.71
C LEU A 10 -6.22 0.32 0.91
N ALA A 11 -6.29 0.27 -0.40
CA ALA A 11 -5.24 0.80 -1.27
C ALA A 11 -5.08 2.31 -1.04
N ARG A 12 -6.18 3.04 -0.94
CA ARG A 12 -6.18 4.47 -0.65
C ARG A 12 -5.48 4.77 0.68
N VAL A 13 -5.83 4.03 1.72
CA VAL A 13 -5.24 4.20 3.04
C VAL A 13 -3.74 3.92 3.00
N LEU A 14 -3.35 2.83 2.36
CA LEU A 14 -1.96 2.43 2.26
C LEU A 14 -1.13 3.45 1.48
N LEU A 15 -1.65 3.93 0.35
CA LEU A 15 -0.98 4.94 -0.45
C LEU A 15 -0.89 6.27 0.29
N ALA A 16 -1.92 6.64 1.05
CA ALA A 16 -1.92 7.85 1.85
C ALA A 16 -0.82 7.80 2.92
N GLU A 17 -0.64 6.67 3.57
CA GLU A 17 0.43 6.49 4.55
C GLU A 17 1.80 6.67 3.91
N LEU A 18 2.03 6.07 2.74
CA LEU A 18 3.29 6.20 2.00
C LEU A 18 3.51 7.59 1.45
N SER A 19 2.43 8.30 1.13
CA SER A 19 2.49 9.69 0.68
C SER A 19 3.04 10.62 1.77
N CYS A 20 2.77 10.30 3.04
CA CYS A 20 3.26 11.09 4.16
C CYS A 20 4.74 10.83 4.44
N GLU A 21 5.13 9.55 4.44
CA GLU A 21 6.53 9.15 4.70
C GLU A 21 6.78 7.73 4.17
N PRO A 22 8.01 7.40 3.81
CA PRO A 22 8.35 6.02 3.46
C PRO A 22 8.16 5.11 4.67
N CYS A 23 7.60 3.92 4.47
CA CYS A 23 7.34 2.96 5.53
C CYS A 23 7.84 1.58 5.16
N ARG A 24 8.37 0.87 6.16
CA ARG A 24 8.74 -0.54 6.00
C ARG A 24 7.49 -1.39 5.84
N PHE A 25 7.65 -2.53 5.18
CA PHE A 25 6.57 -3.48 4.95
C PHE A 25 5.84 -3.84 6.26
N SER A 26 6.58 -4.17 7.31
CA SER A 26 5.99 -4.56 8.60
C SER A 26 5.18 -3.45 9.25
N ILE A 27 5.63 -2.20 9.10
CA ILE A 27 4.91 -1.05 9.64
C ILE A 27 3.63 -0.81 8.85
N LEU A 28 3.71 -0.91 7.51
CA LEU A 28 2.53 -0.79 6.66
C LEU A 28 1.50 -1.87 6.99
N GLU A 29 1.95 -3.11 7.17
CA GLU A 29 1.06 -4.19 7.55
C GLU A 29 0.31 -3.89 8.85
N LYS A 30 1.02 -3.43 9.87
CA LYS A 30 0.42 -3.11 11.16
C LYS A 30 -0.61 -1.97 11.06
N ARG A 31 -0.28 -0.91 10.33
CA ARG A 31 -1.17 0.24 10.19
C ARG A 31 -2.43 -0.08 9.40
N VAL A 32 -2.28 -0.87 8.36
CA VAL A 32 -3.40 -1.20 7.46
C VAL A 32 -4.20 -2.40 7.99
N LEU A 33 -3.58 -3.29 8.77
CA LEU A 33 -4.22 -4.48 9.33
C LEU A 33 -5.46 -4.15 10.13
N VAL A 34 -5.45 -3.05 10.88
CA VAL A 34 -6.59 -2.61 11.68
C VAL A 34 -7.84 -2.47 10.81
N LYS A 35 -7.69 -2.03 9.57
CA LYS A 35 -8.81 -1.86 8.64
C LYS A 35 -9.05 -3.09 7.77
N ALA A 36 -7.99 -3.83 7.44
CA ALA A 36 -8.08 -5.00 6.58
C ALA A 36 -8.62 -6.25 7.30
N GLY A 37 -8.31 -6.37 8.58
CA GLY A 37 -8.73 -7.49 9.40
C GLY A 37 -7.83 -8.71 9.34
N THR A 38 -7.10 -8.95 8.25
CA THR A 38 -6.20 -10.10 8.11
C THR A 38 -4.89 -9.70 7.43
N TYR A 39 -3.81 -10.37 7.84
CA TYR A 39 -2.49 -10.18 7.21
C TYR A 39 -2.48 -10.61 5.74
N ALA A 40 -3.21 -11.69 5.43
CA ALA A 40 -3.27 -12.20 4.06
C ALA A 40 -3.79 -11.13 3.09
N THR A 41 -4.83 -10.40 3.48
CA THR A 41 -5.40 -9.32 2.67
C THR A 41 -4.39 -8.20 2.46
N VAL A 42 -3.73 -7.77 3.54
CA VAL A 42 -2.72 -6.70 3.48
C VAL A 42 -1.54 -7.11 2.61
N THR A 43 -1.03 -8.32 2.81
CA THR A 43 0.11 -8.85 2.05
C THR A 43 -0.21 -8.93 0.56
N SER A 44 -1.37 -9.47 0.20
CA SER A 44 -1.80 -9.56 -1.19
C SER A 44 -1.91 -8.19 -1.84
N LEU A 45 -2.46 -7.22 -1.12
CA LEU A 45 -2.61 -5.86 -1.62
C LEU A 45 -1.25 -5.19 -1.82
N LEU A 46 -0.33 -5.36 -0.87
CA LEU A 46 1.02 -4.80 -0.98
C LEU A 46 1.76 -5.37 -2.19
N TYR A 47 1.69 -6.67 -2.41
CA TYR A 47 2.31 -7.29 -3.57
C TYR A 47 1.68 -6.81 -4.87
N PHE A 48 0.38 -6.67 -4.91
CA PHE A 48 -0.33 -6.13 -6.06
C PHE A 48 0.14 -4.71 -6.40
N LEU A 49 0.19 -3.84 -5.40
CA LEU A 49 0.62 -2.45 -5.60
C LEU A 49 2.08 -2.38 -6.05
N ARG A 50 2.93 -3.21 -5.48
CA ARG A 50 4.34 -3.28 -5.87
C ARG A 50 4.50 -3.76 -7.31
N ASP A 51 3.84 -4.86 -7.66
CA ASP A 51 3.96 -5.46 -8.99
C ASP A 51 3.35 -4.56 -10.07
N SER A 52 2.34 -3.77 -9.71
CA SER A 52 1.71 -2.81 -10.62
C SER A 52 2.46 -1.49 -10.73
N GLY A 53 3.51 -1.30 -9.92
CA GLY A 53 4.33 -0.09 -9.98
C GLY A 53 3.76 1.11 -9.22
N PHE A 54 2.76 0.92 -8.37
CA PHE A 54 2.20 1.99 -7.55
C PHE A 54 3.07 2.32 -6.35
N ILE A 55 3.81 1.34 -5.84
CA ILE A 55 4.78 1.53 -4.78
C ILE A 55 6.11 0.92 -5.21
N VAL A 56 7.21 1.48 -4.70
CA VAL A 56 8.55 1.02 -5.03
C VAL A 56 9.37 0.86 -3.76
N LYS A 57 10.26 -0.11 -3.78
CA LYS A 57 11.17 -0.33 -2.67
C LYS A 57 12.37 0.61 -2.82
N GLY A 58 12.75 1.29 -1.74
CA GLY A 58 13.80 2.30 -1.78
C GLY A 58 15.20 1.74 -1.99
N ALA A 59 15.42 0.45 -1.69
CA ALA A 59 16.69 -0.23 -1.90
C ALA A 59 16.45 -1.72 -2.08
N CYS A 60 17.45 -2.46 -2.56
CA CYS A 60 17.33 -3.91 -2.78
C CYS A 60 17.40 -4.73 -1.49
N GLU A 61 17.44 -4.11 -0.33
CA GLU A 61 17.48 -4.79 0.95
C GLU A 61 16.10 -5.22 1.41
N ASN A 62 16.02 -6.34 2.16
CA ASN A 62 14.77 -6.90 2.64
C ASN A 62 14.00 -5.97 3.60
N ARG A 63 14.72 -5.05 4.27
CA ARG A 63 14.14 -4.13 5.24
C ARG A 63 14.03 -2.70 4.74
N ALA A 64 14.28 -2.48 3.45
CA ALA A 64 14.19 -1.14 2.89
C ALA A 64 12.75 -0.63 2.93
N PRO A 65 12.55 0.66 3.23
CA PRO A 65 11.21 1.22 3.24
C PRO A 65 10.64 1.31 1.83
N TYR A 66 9.32 1.18 1.72
CA TYR A 66 8.61 1.40 0.48
C TYR A 66 8.29 2.89 0.33
N ASN A 67 8.31 3.35 -0.91
CA ASN A 67 7.92 4.70 -1.28
C ASN A 67 6.76 4.65 -2.26
N ILE A 68 5.96 5.71 -2.28
CA ILE A 68 4.92 5.85 -3.29
C ILE A 68 5.58 6.32 -4.60
N SER A 69 5.18 5.70 -5.71
CA SER A 69 5.65 6.12 -7.03
C SER A 69 4.77 7.24 -7.58
N VAL A 70 5.17 7.84 -8.70
CA VAL A 70 4.33 8.83 -9.39
C VAL A 70 2.99 8.20 -9.78
N LYS A 71 3.02 6.97 -10.28
CA LYS A 71 1.83 6.21 -10.62
C LYS A 71 0.93 6.00 -9.40
N GLY A 72 1.54 5.69 -8.23
CA GLY A 72 0.82 5.53 -6.98
C GLY A 72 0.15 6.81 -6.52
N ARG A 73 0.82 7.95 -6.68
CA ARG A 73 0.24 9.26 -6.34
C ARG A 73 -0.97 9.58 -7.21
N LEU A 74 -0.90 9.26 -8.48
CA LEU A 74 -2.02 9.45 -9.40
C LEU A 74 -3.20 8.57 -9.00
N LEU A 75 -2.94 7.34 -8.61
CA LEU A 75 -3.99 6.45 -8.14
C LEU A 75 -4.62 6.98 -6.84
N LEU A 76 -3.80 7.46 -5.92
CA LEU A 76 -4.30 8.04 -4.66
C LEU A 76 -5.22 9.23 -4.94
N GLU A 77 -4.84 10.12 -5.85
CA GLU A 77 -5.68 11.23 -6.25
C GLU A 77 -7.01 10.76 -6.83
N ALA A 78 -6.98 9.72 -7.66
CA ALA A 78 -8.17 9.17 -8.27
C ALA A 78 -9.11 8.53 -7.25
N LEU A 79 -8.56 8.00 -6.16
CA LEU A 79 -9.32 7.34 -5.09
C LEU A 79 -9.83 8.32 -4.02
N SER A 80 -9.31 9.52 -4.00
CA SER A 80 -9.66 10.53 -2.97
C SER A 80 -10.95 11.27 -3.26
#